data_2df5a49fe85b40f50e93e80e0c200d8a
#
_entry.id   2df5a49fe85b40f50e93e80e0c200d8a
#
_cell.length_a   1.000
_cell.length_b   1.000
_cell.length_c   1.000
_cell.angle_alpha   90.00
_cell.angle_beta   90.00
_cell.angle_gamma   90.00
#
_symmetry.space_group_name_H-M   'P 1'
#
loop_
_entity.id
_entity.type
_entity.pdbx_description
1 polymer ?
#
loop_
_entity_poly.entity_id
_entity_poly.type
_entity_poly.pdbx_seq_one_letter_code
_entity_poly.pdbx_strand_id
1 'polypeptide(L)'
;MRSANEISGLVLKAARGAGMALGCAEELAHAAPSLARDGVFDMIVDLLEGPFEPPVLKEGALIGGHPVLAIAAWIDLRAAGRDPTLEHSVSPFLINAMRSEAFPVGPHDVSEQTWERLLAYAERTFVPETDASRLAGAGAGLTDND
;
A
#
# COMPACT_ATOMS: atom_id res chain seq x y z
N MET A 1 -10.20 2.17 18.17
CA MET A 1 -10.82 2.65 16.92
C MET A 1 -9.94 3.70 16.27
N ARG A 2 -9.78 3.60 14.96
CA ARG A 2 -8.93 4.49 14.16
C ARG A 2 -9.74 5.11 13.04
N SER A 3 -9.46 6.36 12.72
CA SER A 3 -10.10 7.02 11.57
C SER A 3 -9.56 6.47 10.25
N ALA A 4 -10.31 6.65 9.18
CA ALA A 4 -9.87 6.25 7.84
C ALA A 4 -8.54 6.90 7.44
N ASN A 5 -8.34 8.17 7.80
CA ASN A 5 -7.10 8.90 7.50
C ASN A 5 -5.90 8.35 8.29
N GLU A 6 -6.08 7.99 9.56
CA GLU A 6 -5.01 7.34 10.34
C GLU A 6 -4.62 5.99 9.75
N ILE A 7 -5.62 5.19 9.38
CA ILE A 7 -5.42 3.88 8.76
C ILE A 7 -4.66 4.03 7.44
N SER A 8 -5.15 4.88 6.54
CA SER A 8 -4.52 5.12 5.24
C SER A 8 -3.09 5.65 5.39
N GLY A 9 -2.89 6.63 6.28
CA GLY A 9 -1.57 7.21 6.52
C GLY A 9 -0.55 6.22 7.06
N LEU A 10 -0.95 5.37 8.00
CA LEU A 10 -0.05 4.33 8.53
C LEU A 10 0.26 3.26 7.49
N VAL A 11 -0.74 2.79 6.75
CA VAL A 11 -0.55 1.76 5.72
C VAL A 11 0.38 2.27 4.62
N LEU A 12 0.27 3.54 4.20
CA LEU A 12 1.19 4.13 3.22
C LEU A 12 2.64 4.06 3.72
N LYS A 13 2.89 4.51 4.94
CA LYS A 13 4.22 4.48 5.54
C LYS A 13 4.74 3.06 5.71
N ALA A 14 3.91 2.15 6.19
CA ALA A 14 4.26 0.75 6.37
C ALA A 14 4.60 0.07 5.04
N ALA A 15 3.81 0.27 4.00
CA ALA A 15 4.05 -0.28 2.67
C ALA A 15 5.36 0.24 2.08
N ARG A 16 5.64 1.54 2.23
CA ARG A 16 6.92 2.12 1.83
C ARG A 16 8.09 1.55 2.63
N GLY A 17 7.92 1.40 3.93
CA GLY A 17 8.93 0.79 4.81
C GLY A 17 9.20 -0.69 4.48
N ALA A 18 8.20 -1.40 3.97
CA ALA A 18 8.35 -2.78 3.49
C ALA A 18 9.07 -2.87 2.13
N GLY A 19 9.21 -1.77 1.41
CA GLY A 19 9.86 -1.72 0.10
C GLY A 19 8.93 -1.67 -1.11
N MET A 20 7.62 -1.50 -0.88
CA MET A 20 6.65 -1.35 -1.95
C MET A 20 6.83 -0.02 -2.68
N ALA A 21 6.73 -0.02 -4.01
CA ALA A 21 6.79 1.20 -4.81
C ALA A 21 5.65 2.16 -4.45
N LEU A 22 5.89 3.47 -4.57
CA LEU A 22 4.95 4.50 -4.09
C LEU A 22 3.54 4.34 -4.67
N GLY A 23 3.40 4.11 -5.97
CA GLY A 23 2.09 3.96 -6.59
C GLY A 23 1.26 2.81 -6.01
N CYS A 24 1.89 1.65 -5.85
CA CYS A 24 1.22 0.48 -5.24
C CYS A 24 0.93 0.71 -3.74
N ALA A 25 1.84 1.37 -3.04
CA ALA A 25 1.64 1.71 -1.63
C ALA A 25 0.45 2.67 -1.45
N GLU A 26 0.30 3.65 -2.33
CA GLU A 26 -0.84 4.57 -2.33
C GLU A 26 -2.16 3.84 -2.61
N GLU A 27 -2.18 2.93 -3.57
CA GLU A 27 -3.36 2.12 -3.87
C GLU A 27 -3.78 1.24 -2.69
N LEU A 28 -2.82 0.58 -2.03
CA LEU A 28 -3.09 -0.21 -0.84
C LEU A 28 -3.58 0.67 0.33
N ALA A 29 -2.95 1.82 0.52
CA ALA A 29 -3.34 2.77 1.55
C ALA A 29 -4.78 3.29 1.35
N HIS A 30 -5.16 3.57 0.10
CA HIS A 30 -6.53 3.97 -0.23
C HIS A 30 -7.54 2.84 0.04
N ALA A 31 -7.18 1.60 -0.22
CA ALA A 31 -8.03 0.43 0.01
C ALA A 31 -8.16 0.06 1.51
N ALA A 32 -7.18 0.40 2.32
CA ALA A 32 -7.07 -0.07 3.70
C ALA A 32 -8.28 0.26 4.60
N PRO A 33 -8.88 1.46 4.56
CA PRO A 33 -10.08 1.74 5.36
C PRO A 33 -11.28 0.85 5.00
N SER A 34 -11.42 0.46 3.72
CA SER A 34 -12.46 -0.48 3.30
C SER A 34 -12.23 -1.87 3.88
N LEU A 35 -10.98 -2.32 3.92
CA LEU A 35 -10.63 -3.61 4.56
C LEU A 35 -10.91 -3.58 6.05
N ALA A 36 -10.70 -2.45 6.72
CA ALA A 36 -11.03 -2.28 8.13
C ALA A 36 -12.54 -2.32 8.35
N ARG A 37 -13.32 -1.60 7.54
CA ARG A 37 -14.79 -1.63 7.58
C ARG A 37 -15.33 -3.05 7.41
N ASP A 38 -14.73 -3.83 6.53
CA ASP A 38 -15.16 -5.18 6.21
C ASP A 38 -14.62 -6.24 7.19
N GLY A 39 -13.87 -5.82 8.22
CA GLY A 39 -13.39 -6.68 9.29
C GLY A 39 -12.21 -7.59 8.90
N VAL A 40 -11.51 -7.27 7.82
CA VAL A 40 -10.39 -8.07 7.28
C VAL A 40 -9.07 -7.31 7.23
N PHE A 41 -8.94 -6.26 8.04
CA PHE A 41 -7.77 -5.39 8.05
C PHE A 41 -6.46 -6.13 8.33
N ASP A 42 -6.50 -7.18 9.14
CA ASP A 42 -5.29 -7.93 9.53
C ASP A 42 -4.54 -8.54 8.33
N MET A 43 -5.24 -8.76 7.22
CA MET A 43 -4.61 -9.25 5.99
C MET A 43 -3.52 -8.33 5.43
N ILE A 44 -3.55 -7.04 5.78
CA ILE A 44 -2.55 -6.08 5.28
C ILE A 44 -1.14 -6.49 5.66
N VAL A 45 -0.94 -7.06 6.82
CA VAL A 45 0.39 -7.47 7.26
C VAL A 45 1.01 -8.48 6.30
N ASP A 46 0.23 -9.44 5.84
CA ASP A 46 0.69 -10.44 4.87
C ASP A 46 1.00 -9.80 3.50
N LEU A 47 0.26 -8.76 3.14
CA LEU A 47 0.48 -8.01 1.90
C LEU A 47 1.76 -7.15 1.92
N LEU A 48 2.36 -6.93 3.08
CA LEU A 48 3.64 -6.21 3.19
C LEU A 48 4.86 -7.12 3.02
N GLU A 49 4.65 -8.41 2.85
CA GLU A 49 5.73 -9.36 2.58
C GLU A 49 6.04 -9.39 1.07
N GLY A 50 7.31 -9.14 0.75
CA GLY A 50 7.81 -9.25 -0.62
C GLY A 50 8.07 -10.69 -1.03
N PRO A 51 8.55 -10.93 -2.26
CA PRO A 51 8.97 -9.90 -3.20
C PRO A 51 7.79 -9.15 -3.86
N PHE A 52 7.99 -7.86 -4.13
CA PHE A 52 6.99 -7.02 -4.81
C PHE A 52 7.20 -7.07 -6.33
N GLU A 53 6.92 -8.22 -6.90
CA GLU A 53 7.09 -8.46 -8.33
C GLU A 53 5.75 -8.31 -9.06
N PRO A 54 5.76 -7.76 -10.29
CA PRO A 54 4.54 -7.67 -11.09
C PRO A 54 4.11 -9.05 -11.59
N PRO A 55 2.81 -9.21 -11.93
CA PRO A 55 2.36 -10.40 -12.62
C PRO A 55 2.90 -10.45 -14.04
N VAL A 56 2.83 -11.62 -14.66
CA VAL A 56 3.14 -11.82 -16.08
C VAL A 56 1.85 -11.93 -16.88
N LEU A 57 1.71 -11.13 -17.93
CA LEU A 57 0.60 -11.25 -18.87
C LEU A 57 0.96 -12.31 -19.93
N LYS A 58 0.22 -13.40 -19.95
CA LYS A 58 0.42 -14.52 -20.88
C LYS A 58 -0.93 -15.04 -21.38
N GLU A 59 -1.12 -15.04 -22.70
CA GLU A 59 -2.33 -15.55 -23.33
C GLU A 59 -3.63 -14.97 -22.75
N GLY A 60 -3.65 -13.67 -22.49
CA GLY A 60 -4.81 -12.97 -21.93
C GLY A 60 -5.03 -13.16 -20.43
N ALA A 61 -4.09 -13.79 -19.72
CA ALA A 61 -4.15 -13.98 -18.28
C ALA A 61 -2.99 -13.31 -17.56
N LEU A 62 -3.27 -12.69 -16.43
CA LEU A 62 -2.25 -12.22 -15.48
C LEU A 62 -1.92 -13.36 -14.51
N ILE A 63 -0.67 -13.77 -14.50
CA ILE A 63 -0.20 -14.94 -13.75
C ILE A 63 0.85 -14.54 -12.73
N GLY A 64 0.68 -14.97 -11.49
CA GLY A 64 1.66 -14.78 -10.42
C GLY A 64 1.81 -13.33 -9.98
N GLY A 65 2.97 -13.03 -9.44
CA GLY A 65 3.29 -11.72 -8.88
C GLY A 65 2.73 -11.50 -7.48
N HIS A 66 3.06 -10.34 -6.91
CA HIS A 66 2.52 -9.94 -5.61
C HIS A 66 1.03 -9.55 -5.75
N PRO A 67 0.16 -9.92 -4.79
CA PRO A 67 -1.29 -9.68 -4.90
C PRO A 67 -1.66 -8.22 -5.21
N VAL A 68 -1.05 -7.26 -4.53
CA VAL A 68 -1.33 -5.83 -4.75
C VAL A 68 -0.94 -5.41 -6.18
N LEU A 69 0.23 -5.83 -6.65
CA LEU A 69 0.70 -5.52 -7.99
C LEU A 69 -0.14 -6.21 -9.06
N ALA A 70 -0.56 -7.44 -8.81
CA ALA A 70 -1.42 -8.19 -9.73
C ALA A 70 -2.79 -7.52 -9.91
N ILE A 71 -3.42 -7.12 -8.81
CA ILE A 71 -4.72 -6.43 -8.85
C ILE A 71 -4.57 -5.05 -9.51
N ALA A 72 -3.52 -4.30 -9.19
CA ALA A 72 -3.26 -3.00 -9.80
C ALA A 72 -3.11 -3.12 -11.32
N ALA A 73 -2.32 -4.08 -11.80
CA ALA A 73 -2.16 -4.35 -13.22
C ALA A 73 -3.48 -4.75 -13.90
N TRP A 74 -4.28 -5.57 -13.23
CA TRP A 74 -5.59 -5.98 -13.73
C TRP A 74 -6.55 -4.80 -13.86
N ILE A 75 -6.60 -3.91 -12.86
CA ILE A 75 -7.41 -2.69 -12.90
C ILE A 75 -6.98 -1.80 -14.07
N ASP A 76 -5.67 -1.57 -14.22
CA ASP A 76 -5.11 -0.71 -15.28
C ASP A 76 -5.43 -1.25 -16.67
N LEU A 77 -5.29 -2.55 -16.89
CA LEU A 77 -5.62 -3.17 -18.17
C LEU A 77 -7.11 -3.05 -18.49
N ARG A 78 -7.98 -3.23 -17.51
CA ARG A 78 -9.43 -3.04 -17.71
C ARG A 78 -9.77 -1.59 -18.02
N ALA A 79 -9.14 -0.64 -17.37
CA ALA A 79 -9.31 0.79 -17.67
C ALA A 79 -8.85 1.14 -19.09
N ALA A 80 -7.88 0.41 -19.63
CA ALA A 80 -7.42 0.53 -21.02
C ALA A 80 -8.29 -0.21 -22.05
N GLY A 81 -9.44 -0.75 -21.63
CA GLY A 81 -10.38 -1.46 -22.50
C GLY A 81 -10.05 -2.92 -22.76
N ARG A 82 -9.10 -3.49 -22.00
CA ARG A 82 -8.77 -4.92 -22.08
C ARG A 82 -9.54 -5.71 -21.04
N ASP A 83 -9.59 -7.02 -21.20
CA ASP A 83 -10.30 -7.92 -20.28
C ASP A 83 -9.44 -9.13 -19.94
N PRO A 84 -8.33 -8.93 -19.19
CA PRO A 84 -7.47 -10.03 -18.79
C PRO A 84 -8.12 -10.84 -17.68
N THR A 85 -7.85 -12.15 -17.68
CA THR A 85 -8.18 -13.02 -16.55
C THR A 85 -7.11 -12.82 -15.46
N LEU A 86 -7.53 -12.72 -14.21
CA LEU A 86 -6.63 -12.68 -13.07
C LEU A 86 -6.46 -14.09 -12.50
N GLU A 87 -5.38 -14.76 -12.87
CA GLU A 87 -5.00 -16.08 -12.34
C GLU A 87 -4.13 -15.92 -11.11
N HIS A 88 -4.76 -15.52 -10.03
CA HIS A 88 -4.11 -15.33 -8.75
C HIS A 88 -5.10 -15.62 -7.62
N SER A 89 -4.64 -16.35 -6.61
CA SER A 89 -5.45 -16.60 -5.42
C SER A 89 -5.43 -15.35 -4.52
N VAL A 90 -6.29 -14.38 -4.83
CA VAL A 90 -6.42 -13.15 -4.06
C VAL A 90 -7.78 -13.05 -3.38
N SER A 91 -7.81 -12.38 -2.24
CA SER A 91 -9.04 -12.13 -1.51
C SER A 91 -10.01 -11.25 -2.31
N PRO A 92 -11.29 -11.64 -2.43
CA PRO A 92 -12.31 -10.77 -3.01
C PRO A 92 -12.45 -9.42 -2.29
N PHE A 93 -12.20 -9.39 -0.99
CA PHE A 93 -12.22 -8.13 -0.22
C PHE A 93 -11.14 -7.17 -0.70
N LEU A 94 -9.93 -7.67 -0.99
CA LEU A 94 -8.85 -6.84 -1.50
C LEU A 94 -9.16 -6.31 -2.90
N ILE A 95 -9.67 -7.15 -3.80
CA ILE A 95 -10.07 -6.74 -5.14
C ILE A 95 -11.12 -5.63 -5.05
N ASN A 96 -12.17 -5.83 -4.27
CA ASN A 96 -13.25 -4.86 -4.12
C ASN A 96 -12.76 -3.55 -3.50
N ALA A 97 -11.90 -3.62 -2.48
CA ALA A 97 -11.33 -2.45 -1.82
C ALA A 97 -10.44 -1.63 -2.77
N MET A 98 -9.61 -2.29 -3.57
CA MET A 98 -8.73 -1.61 -4.53
C MET A 98 -9.49 -1.03 -5.74
N ARG A 99 -10.62 -1.62 -6.12
CA ARG A 99 -11.47 -1.10 -7.20
C ARG A 99 -12.36 0.04 -6.78
N SER A 100 -12.67 0.15 -5.50
CA SER A 100 -13.61 1.13 -4.98
C SER A 100 -13.00 2.53 -4.99
N GLU A 101 -13.75 3.49 -5.50
CA GLU A 101 -13.43 4.92 -5.35
C GLU A 101 -13.91 5.47 -4.00
N ALA A 102 -14.75 4.73 -3.28
CA ALA A 102 -15.27 5.14 -1.99
C ALA A 102 -14.20 5.09 -0.91
N PHE A 103 -14.15 6.15 -0.10
CA PHE A 103 -13.31 6.21 1.08
C PHE A 103 -14.23 6.17 2.30
N PRO A 104 -14.26 5.08 3.07
CA PRO A 104 -15.21 4.92 4.17
C PRO A 104 -15.07 6.01 5.23
N VAL A 105 -16.19 6.53 5.67
CA VAL A 105 -16.25 7.55 6.71
C VAL A 105 -16.49 6.89 8.07
N GLY A 106 -15.92 7.49 9.10
CA GLY A 106 -16.08 7.04 10.48
C GLY A 106 -14.88 6.25 11.00
N PRO A 107 -14.86 6.00 12.31
CA PRO A 107 -13.83 5.19 12.92
C PRO A 107 -14.07 3.71 12.65
N HIS A 108 -12.99 2.95 12.52
CA HIS A 108 -13.01 1.52 12.28
C HIS A 108 -12.20 0.79 13.34
N ASP A 109 -12.66 -0.39 13.72
CA ASP A 109 -11.91 -1.26 14.62
C ASP A 109 -10.75 -1.91 13.87
N VAL A 110 -9.57 -1.79 14.45
CA VAL A 110 -8.36 -2.47 13.99
C VAL A 110 -7.65 -3.07 15.20
N SER A 111 -7.11 -4.26 15.06
CA SER A 111 -6.40 -4.89 16.16
C SER A 111 -5.13 -4.12 16.52
N GLU A 112 -4.85 -3.96 17.80
CA GLU A 112 -3.62 -3.30 18.26
C GLU A 112 -2.38 -4.08 17.80
N GLN A 113 -2.45 -5.40 17.74
CA GLN A 113 -1.36 -6.24 17.26
C GLN A 113 -1.01 -5.92 15.80
N THR A 114 -2.00 -5.80 14.92
CA THR A 114 -1.79 -5.41 13.53
C THR A 114 -1.25 -3.99 13.45
N TRP A 115 -1.80 -3.08 14.25
CA TRP A 115 -1.35 -1.69 14.30
C TRP A 115 0.13 -1.57 14.66
N GLU A 116 0.57 -2.27 15.70
CA GLU A 116 1.97 -2.29 16.11
C GLU A 116 2.90 -2.89 15.05
N ARG A 117 2.46 -3.92 14.33
CA ARG A 117 3.24 -4.49 13.21
C ARG A 117 3.38 -3.50 12.06
N LEU A 118 2.34 -2.74 11.75
CA LEU A 118 2.40 -1.69 10.75
C LEU A 118 3.32 -0.55 11.18
N LEU A 119 3.30 -0.16 12.44
CA LEU A 119 4.23 0.82 12.98
C LEU A 119 5.69 0.36 12.82
N ALA A 120 5.97 -0.91 13.08
CA ALA A 120 7.32 -1.46 12.90
C ALA A 120 7.80 -1.38 11.43
N TYR A 121 6.93 -1.65 10.46
CA TYR A 121 7.25 -1.44 9.05
C TYR A 121 7.45 0.04 8.73
N ALA A 122 6.59 0.91 9.23
CA ALA A 122 6.66 2.35 8.99
C ALA A 122 7.97 2.97 9.51
N GLU A 123 8.48 2.47 10.63
CA GLU A 123 9.76 2.92 11.20
C GLU A 123 10.94 2.72 10.24
N ARG A 124 10.87 1.79 9.32
CA ARG A 124 11.92 1.54 8.31
C ARG A 124 12.05 2.69 7.31
N THR A 125 11.08 3.59 7.23
CA THR A 125 11.16 4.80 6.40
C THR A 125 11.97 5.91 7.06
N PHE A 126 12.22 5.83 8.37
CA PHE A 126 13.02 6.82 9.07
C PHE A 126 14.51 6.57 8.81
N VAL A 127 15.18 7.59 8.29
CA VAL A 127 16.63 7.62 8.20
C VAL A 127 17.14 8.33 9.47
N PRO A 128 17.99 7.68 10.30
CA PRO A 128 18.57 8.35 11.45
C PRO A 128 19.30 9.62 11.02
N GLU A 129 19.06 10.74 11.71
CA GLU A 129 19.81 11.96 11.48
C GLU A 129 21.29 11.73 11.77
N THR A 130 22.12 11.92 10.75
CA THR A 130 23.56 11.96 10.86
C THR A 130 24.04 13.40 10.69
N ASP A 131 25.26 13.72 11.15
CA ASP A 131 25.83 15.05 10.93
C ASP A 131 25.90 15.39 9.43
N ALA A 132 26.20 14.43 8.59
CA ALA A 132 26.20 14.59 7.14
C ALA A 132 24.78 14.93 6.59
N SER A 133 23.74 14.27 7.10
CA SER A 133 22.35 14.54 6.70
C SER A 133 21.91 15.93 7.13
N ARG A 134 22.29 16.37 8.32
CA ARG A 134 22.00 17.73 8.80
C ARG A 134 22.69 18.80 7.96
N LEU A 135 23.94 18.59 7.61
CA LEU A 135 24.69 19.52 6.75
C LEU A 135 24.10 19.58 5.34
N ALA A 136 23.71 18.45 4.76
CA ALA A 136 23.05 18.41 3.47
C ALA A 136 21.69 19.11 3.49
N GLY A 137 20.90 18.91 4.55
CA GLY A 137 19.62 19.60 4.74
C GLY A 137 19.78 21.11 4.88
N ALA A 138 20.76 21.56 5.65
CA ALA A 138 21.07 22.99 5.81
C ALA A 138 21.56 23.62 4.50
N GLY A 139 22.37 22.90 3.74
CA GLY A 139 22.85 23.35 2.42
C GLY A 139 21.71 23.51 1.40
N ALA A 140 20.80 22.57 1.36
CA ALA A 140 19.62 22.63 0.52
C ALA A 140 18.71 23.82 0.87
N GLY A 141 18.52 24.09 2.15
CA GLY A 141 17.74 25.24 2.61
C GLY A 141 18.36 26.57 2.23
N LEU A 142 19.68 26.69 2.24
CA LEU A 142 20.37 27.88 1.79
C LEU A 142 20.29 28.08 0.28
N THR A 143 20.29 27.00 -0.48
CA THR A 143 20.18 27.05 -1.96
C THR A 143 18.79 27.49 -2.41
N ASP A 144 17.75 27.06 -1.71
CA ASP A 144 16.35 27.39 -2.03
C ASP A 144 16.02 28.87 -1.78
N ASN A 145 16.84 29.59 -1.04
CA ASN A 145 16.62 31.00 -0.75
C ASN A 145 17.33 31.96 -1.73
N ASP A 146 18.07 31.43 -2.63
CA ASP A 146 18.73 32.21 -3.69
C ASP A 146 17.81 32.33 -4.91
#